data_1c5918fd7d27113cb9409ce82c33177e
#
_entry.id   1c5918fd7d27113cb9409ce82c33177e
#
_cell.length_a   1.000
_cell.length_b   1.000
_cell.length_c   1.000
_cell.angle_alpha   90.00
_cell.angle_beta   90.00
_cell.angle_gamma   90.00
#
_symmetry.space_group_name_H-M   'P 1'
#
loop_
_entity.id
_entity.type
_entity.pdbx_description
1 polymer ?
#
loop_
_entity_poly.entity_id
_entity_poly.type
_entity_poly.pdbx_seq_one_letter_code
_entity_poly.pdbx_strand_id
1 'polypeptide(L)'
;MFRCTITDEDALDADVLQGNDEYIVNVNIGFDDEVGTVYNAFVVLAPRPGMLDLRVFDLAFSIVGAQPDGSHIGTWWDGSRSRAVIVDPEDRIRVMGAVCAAVGCLIDAAEPLGIKMQTHTADLPLKARVKYERVSRVFIDRGYAGGKTEHYHGLWLYEFERVATVSNVSPDEPLNADDPEGI
;
A
#
# COMPACT_ATOMS: atom_id res chain seq x y z
N MET A 1 17.03 -12.58 18.87
CA MET A 1 17.29 -11.32 18.09
C MET A 1 16.66 -11.43 16.72
N PHE A 2 16.01 -10.34 16.22
CA PHE A 2 15.39 -10.32 14.87
C PHE A 2 16.41 -10.60 13.76
N ARG A 3 16.05 -11.48 12.84
CA ARG A 3 16.80 -11.84 11.63
C ARG A 3 15.91 -11.55 10.42
N CYS A 4 16.31 -10.60 9.58
CA CYS A 4 15.59 -10.27 8.36
C CYS A 4 15.77 -11.38 7.30
N THR A 5 14.66 -11.79 6.67
CA THR A 5 14.68 -12.77 5.57
C THR A 5 14.56 -12.12 4.18
N ILE A 6 14.34 -10.81 4.12
CA ILE A 6 14.27 -10.07 2.85
C ILE A 6 15.67 -9.94 2.26
N THR A 7 15.89 -10.54 1.11
CA THR A 7 17.18 -10.51 0.40
C THR A 7 17.19 -9.53 -0.76
N ASP A 8 16.05 -9.39 -1.46
CA ASP A 8 15.86 -8.47 -2.58
C ASP A 8 14.48 -7.81 -2.44
N GLU A 9 14.48 -6.49 -2.28
CA GLU A 9 13.27 -5.71 -2.02
C GLU A 9 12.41 -5.55 -3.28
N ASP A 10 13.05 -5.55 -4.46
CA ASP A 10 12.40 -5.31 -5.74
C ASP A 10 11.87 -6.59 -6.40
N ALA A 11 12.33 -7.75 -5.95
CA ALA A 11 11.97 -9.07 -6.48
C ALA A 11 10.85 -9.75 -5.69
N LEU A 12 10.05 -9.00 -4.94
CA LEU A 12 8.94 -9.56 -4.17
C LEU A 12 7.84 -10.06 -5.12
N ASP A 13 7.87 -11.35 -5.41
CA ASP A 13 6.74 -12.07 -6.02
C ASP A 13 5.80 -12.48 -4.88
N ALA A 14 4.84 -11.62 -4.59
CA ALA A 14 3.92 -11.81 -3.48
C ALA A 14 2.53 -12.17 -4.01
N ASP A 15 2.03 -13.31 -3.58
CA ASP A 15 0.65 -13.71 -3.86
C ASP A 15 -0.33 -12.69 -3.25
N VAL A 16 -1.23 -12.17 -4.08
CA VAL A 16 -2.33 -11.35 -3.62
C VAL A 16 -3.51 -12.25 -3.29
N LEU A 17 -3.84 -12.34 -2.02
CA LEU A 17 -5.03 -13.03 -1.54
C LEU A 17 -6.23 -12.09 -1.67
N GLN A 18 -7.30 -12.58 -2.27
CA GLN A 18 -8.55 -11.84 -2.40
C GLN A 18 -9.67 -12.57 -1.66
N GLY A 19 -10.42 -11.85 -0.84
CA GLY A 19 -11.61 -12.37 -0.14
C GLY A 19 -12.43 -11.24 0.45
N ASN A 20 -13.77 -11.34 0.38
CA ASN A 20 -14.70 -10.32 0.89
C ASN A 20 -14.41 -8.89 0.38
N ASP A 21 -14.05 -8.77 -0.90
CA ASP A 21 -13.63 -7.51 -1.55
C ASP A 21 -12.34 -6.89 -0.98
N GLU A 22 -11.66 -7.57 -0.08
CA GLU A 22 -10.35 -7.17 0.42
C GLU A 22 -9.24 -7.83 -0.39
N TYR A 23 -8.12 -7.12 -0.54
CA TYR A 23 -6.89 -7.61 -1.14
C TYR A 23 -5.79 -7.58 -0.09
N ILE A 24 -5.12 -8.70 0.11
CA ILE A 24 -4.14 -8.88 1.18
C ILE A 24 -2.85 -9.45 0.59
N VAL A 25 -1.72 -8.84 0.94
CA VAL A 25 -0.39 -9.42 0.74
C VAL A 25 0.22 -9.69 2.11
N ASN A 26 0.71 -10.91 2.30
CA ASN A 26 1.41 -11.36 3.48
C ASN A 26 2.86 -11.67 3.12
N VAL A 27 3.80 -10.93 3.69
CA VAL A 27 5.23 -11.07 3.43
C VAL A 27 5.93 -11.55 4.68
N ASN A 28 6.63 -12.69 4.62
CA ASN A 28 7.55 -13.07 5.69
C ASN A 28 8.74 -12.11 5.70
N ILE A 29 8.92 -11.39 6.81
CA ILE A 29 9.97 -10.37 6.96
C ILE A 29 11.14 -10.83 7.81
N GLY A 30 10.98 -11.92 8.55
CA GLY A 30 12.03 -12.44 9.40
C GLY A 30 11.53 -13.24 10.59
N PHE A 31 12.44 -13.56 11.48
CA PHE A 31 12.15 -14.31 12.70
C PHE A 31 13.06 -13.86 13.85
N ASP A 32 12.65 -14.15 15.07
CA ASP A 32 13.50 -14.01 16.25
C ASP A 32 14.11 -15.36 16.61
N ASP A 33 15.44 -15.43 16.57
CA ASP A 33 16.19 -16.67 16.79
C ASP A 33 16.23 -17.13 18.27
N GLU A 34 15.90 -16.24 19.21
CA GLU A 34 15.88 -16.55 20.64
C GLU A 34 14.53 -17.12 21.10
N VAL A 35 13.44 -16.56 20.59
CA VAL A 35 12.07 -16.92 21.02
C VAL A 35 11.29 -17.69 19.97
N GLY A 36 11.83 -17.84 18.76
CA GLY A 36 11.20 -18.60 17.67
C GLY A 36 9.98 -17.90 17.05
N THR A 37 9.79 -16.61 17.31
CA THR A 37 8.68 -15.83 16.73
C THR A 37 8.96 -15.56 15.25
N VAL A 38 8.00 -15.87 14.38
CA VAL A 38 8.04 -15.55 12.95
C VAL A 38 7.27 -14.25 12.71
N TYR A 39 7.89 -13.30 12.01
CA TYR A 39 7.29 -12.00 11.72
C TYR A 39 6.88 -11.89 10.27
N ASN A 40 5.65 -11.41 10.07
CA ASN A 40 5.10 -11.13 8.75
C ASN A 40 4.63 -9.68 8.67
N ALA A 41 4.81 -9.06 7.52
CA ALA A 41 4.16 -7.81 7.17
C ALA A 41 2.85 -8.12 6.43
N PHE A 42 1.74 -7.64 6.99
CA PHE A 42 0.43 -7.68 6.35
C PHE A 42 0.15 -6.32 5.74
N VAL A 43 -0.12 -6.30 4.45
CA VAL A 43 -0.53 -5.12 3.70
C VAL A 43 -1.90 -5.39 3.12
N VAL A 44 -2.86 -4.51 3.39
CA VAL A 44 -4.27 -4.74 3.08
C VAL A 44 -4.85 -3.52 2.38
N LEU A 45 -5.57 -3.76 1.28
CA LEU A 45 -6.51 -2.83 0.69
C LEU A 45 -7.92 -3.33 1.04
N ALA A 46 -8.61 -2.61 1.92
CA ALA A 46 -9.98 -2.90 2.30
C ALA A 46 -10.93 -1.86 1.69
N PRO A 47 -12.10 -2.29 1.16
CA PRO A 47 -13.05 -1.37 0.60
C PRO A 47 -13.56 -0.42 1.67
N ARG A 48 -13.63 0.88 1.36
CA ARG A 48 -14.15 1.84 2.29
C ARG A 48 -15.68 1.68 2.44
N PRO A 49 -16.21 1.57 3.67
CA PRO A 49 -17.65 1.42 3.90
C PRO A 49 -18.45 2.50 3.17
N GLY A 50 -19.46 2.09 2.39
CA GLY A 50 -20.31 2.98 1.60
C GLY A 50 -19.66 3.52 0.31
N MET A 51 -18.45 3.10 -0.03
CA MET A 51 -17.74 3.52 -1.24
C MET A 51 -17.24 2.35 -2.11
N LEU A 52 -17.78 1.15 -1.92
CA LEU A 52 -17.39 -0.04 -2.67
C LEU A 52 -17.58 0.17 -4.18
N ASP A 53 -18.74 0.69 -4.59
CA ASP A 53 -19.07 0.95 -5.99
C ASP A 53 -18.13 1.98 -6.64
N LEU A 54 -17.47 2.81 -5.82
CA LEU A 54 -16.52 3.81 -6.29
C LEU A 54 -15.09 3.28 -6.35
N ARG A 55 -14.85 2.01 -6.00
CA ARG A 55 -13.52 1.38 -5.94
C ARG A 55 -12.52 2.23 -5.13
N VAL A 56 -12.99 2.76 -3.98
CA VAL A 56 -12.18 3.52 -3.03
C VAL A 56 -11.81 2.59 -1.87
N PHE A 57 -10.52 2.45 -1.62
CA PHE A 57 -9.97 1.53 -0.64
C PHE A 57 -9.20 2.28 0.45
N ASP A 58 -9.25 1.74 1.66
CA ASP A 58 -8.36 2.13 2.74
C ASP A 58 -7.13 1.19 2.72
N LEU A 59 -5.93 1.76 2.68
CA LEU A 59 -4.69 1.01 2.82
C LEU A 59 -4.26 0.97 4.27
N ALA A 60 -4.00 -0.24 4.77
CA ALA A 60 -3.40 -0.48 6.06
C ALA A 60 -2.22 -1.46 5.96
N PHE A 61 -1.24 -1.32 6.86
CA PHE A 61 -0.16 -2.28 6.98
C PHE A 61 0.28 -2.43 8.44
N SER A 62 0.62 -3.65 8.81
CA SER A 62 1.02 -4.01 10.16
C SER A 62 2.07 -5.12 10.15
N ILE A 63 2.81 -5.25 11.25
CA ILE A 63 3.65 -6.41 11.51
C ILE A 63 2.92 -7.34 12.47
N VAL A 64 2.87 -8.62 12.14
CA VAL A 64 2.30 -9.66 12.99
C VAL A 64 3.37 -10.67 13.32
N GLY A 65 3.61 -10.88 14.61
CA GLY A 65 4.48 -11.95 15.12
C GLY A 65 3.65 -13.19 15.46
N ALA A 66 3.95 -14.32 14.82
CA ALA A 66 3.40 -15.62 15.17
C ALA A 66 4.34 -16.33 16.15
N GLN A 67 3.84 -16.64 17.34
CA GLN A 67 4.58 -17.33 18.40
C GLN A 67 4.58 -18.84 18.14
N PRO A 68 5.57 -19.59 18.67
CA PRO A 68 5.59 -21.06 18.58
C PRO A 68 4.38 -21.76 19.22
N ASP A 69 3.71 -21.12 20.18
CA ASP A 69 2.49 -21.62 20.82
C ASP A 69 1.21 -21.37 20.03
N GLY A 70 1.34 -20.76 18.82
CA GLY A 70 0.22 -20.42 17.95
C GLY A 70 -0.44 -19.08 18.28
N SER A 71 0.01 -18.36 19.29
CA SER A 71 -0.48 -17.02 19.58
C SER A 71 0.10 -15.99 18.59
N HIS A 72 -0.59 -14.86 18.43
CA HIS A 72 -0.20 -13.80 17.49
C HIS A 72 -0.12 -12.46 18.20
N ILE A 73 0.92 -11.69 17.88
CA ILE A 73 1.12 -10.34 18.38
C ILE A 73 1.08 -9.37 17.17
N GLY A 74 -0.01 -8.62 17.05
CA GLY A 74 -0.13 -7.57 16.04
C GLY A 74 0.54 -6.28 16.51
N THR A 75 1.27 -5.64 15.62
CA THR A 75 1.92 -4.34 15.87
C THR A 75 1.75 -3.45 14.64
N TRP A 76 1.16 -2.28 14.83
CA TRP A 76 1.11 -1.27 13.78
C TRP A 76 2.52 -0.82 13.41
N TRP A 77 2.77 -0.67 12.11
CA TRP A 77 4.10 -0.32 11.59
C TRP A 77 4.67 0.99 12.16
N ASP A 78 3.84 1.95 12.47
CA ASP A 78 4.23 3.26 12.95
C ASP A 78 4.54 3.31 14.46
N GLY A 79 4.22 2.24 15.19
CA GLY A 79 4.40 2.17 16.62
C GLY A 79 5.87 2.03 17.07
N SER A 80 6.14 2.40 18.32
CA SER A 80 7.44 2.18 18.98
C SER A 80 7.80 0.69 19.06
N ARG A 81 6.80 -0.18 19.09
CA ARG A 81 6.96 -1.64 19.15
C ARG A 81 7.63 -2.21 17.90
N SER A 82 7.30 -1.70 16.71
CA SER A 82 7.97 -2.13 15.48
C SER A 82 9.46 -1.82 15.48
N ARG A 83 9.85 -0.71 16.11
CA ARG A 83 11.26 -0.35 16.30
C ARG A 83 11.96 -1.24 17.32
N ALA A 84 11.25 -1.75 18.31
CA ALA A 84 11.81 -2.68 19.29
C ALA A 84 12.04 -4.07 18.67
N VAL A 85 11.22 -4.46 17.70
CA VAL A 85 11.37 -5.72 16.95
C VAL A 85 12.51 -5.61 15.95
N ILE A 86 12.44 -4.64 15.02
CA ILE A 86 13.43 -4.47 13.96
C ILE A 86 14.42 -3.37 14.39
N VAL A 87 15.44 -3.77 15.11
CA VAL A 87 16.41 -2.83 15.69
C VAL A 87 17.34 -2.26 14.63
N ASP A 88 17.81 -3.09 13.69
CA ASP A 88 18.74 -2.69 12.66
C ASP A 88 18.10 -1.72 11.65
N PRO A 89 18.72 -0.56 11.37
CA PRO A 89 18.23 0.38 10.36
C PRO A 89 18.21 -0.19 8.93
N GLU A 90 19.15 -1.05 8.55
CA GLU A 90 19.21 -1.66 7.22
C GLU A 90 18.06 -2.63 7.04
N ASP A 91 17.79 -3.48 8.03
CA ASP A 91 16.63 -4.38 8.01
C ASP A 91 15.31 -3.60 7.92
N ARG A 92 15.20 -2.46 8.60
CA ARG A 92 14.04 -1.57 8.45
C ARG A 92 13.86 -1.02 7.04
N ILE A 93 14.96 -0.74 6.35
CA ILE A 93 14.92 -0.27 4.95
C ILE A 93 14.42 -1.41 4.06
N ARG A 94 14.97 -2.62 4.20
CA ARG A 94 14.58 -3.82 3.44
C ARG A 94 13.10 -4.16 3.65
N VAL A 95 12.66 -4.21 4.89
CA VAL A 95 11.25 -4.50 5.21
C VAL A 95 10.33 -3.41 4.65
N MET A 96 10.75 -2.14 4.66
CA MET A 96 9.97 -1.06 4.06
C MET A 96 9.91 -1.17 2.53
N GLY A 97 10.99 -1.62 1.88
CA GLY A 97 11.01 -1.95 0.45
C GLY A 97 9.99 -3.03 0.12
N ALA A 98 9.99 -4.13 0.88
CA ALA A 98 9.02 -5.22 0.71
C ALA A 98 7.57 -4.75 0.91
N VAL A 99 7.30 -3.86 1.89
CA VAL A 99 5.97 -3.26 2.06
C VAL A 99 5.59 -2.42 0.83
N CYS A 100 6.51 -1.62 0.30
CA CYS A 100 6.24 -0.83 -0.92
C CYS A 100 5.96 -1.72 -2.14
N ALA A 101 6.71 -2.81 -2.31
CA ALA A 101 6.47 -3.78 -3.37
C ALA A 101 5.10 -4.46 -3.21
N ALA A 102 4.74 -4.89 -1.99
CA ALA A 102 3.43 -5.45 -1.69
C ALA A 102 2.28 -4.47 -2.00
N VAL A 103 2.44 -3.20 -1.64
CA VAL A 103 1.49 -2.14 -2.02
C VAL A 103 1.35 -2.06 -3.53
N GLY A 104 2.45 -2.18 -4.26
CA GLY A 104 2.43 -2.24 -5.71
C GLY A 104 1.59 -3.39 -6.25
N CYS A 105 1.82 -4.62 -5.78
CA CYS A 105 1.05 -5.81 -6.16
C CYS A 105 -0.45 -5.63 -5.88
N LEU A 106 -0.81 -5.04 -4.71
CA LEU A 106 -2.20 -4.77 -4.36
C LEU A 106 -2.88 -3.79 -5.31
N ILE A 107 -2.18 -2.70 -5.69
CA ILE A 107 -2.70 -1.71 -6.63
C ILE A 107 -2.92 -2.34 -8.01
N ASP A 108 -1.96 -3.13 -8.47
CA ASP A 108 -2.00 -3.79 -9.77
C ASP A 108 -3.13 -4.83 -9.83
N ALA A 109 -3.43 -5.52 -8.71
CA ALA A 109 -4.50 -6.51 -8.61
C ALA A 109 -5.89 -5.88 -8.42
N ALA A 110 -6.02 -4.85 -7.57
CA ALA A 110 -7.30 -4.25 -7.22
C ALA A 110 -7.71 -3.13 -8.19
N GLU A 111 -6.74 -2.52 -8.88
CA GLU A 111 -6.92 -1.35 -9.74
C GLU A 111 -7.85 -0.27 -9.11
N PRO A 112 -7.60 0.20 -7.90
CA PRO A 112 -8.46 1.14 -7.22
C PRO A 112 -8.62 2.46 -7.99
N LEU A 113 -9.78 3.12 -7.87
CA LEU A 113 -9.98 4.49 -8.35
C LEU A 113 -9.55 5.52 -7.32
N GLY A 114 -9.62 5.15 -6.04
CA GLY A 114 -9.16 5.99 -4.95
C GLY A 114 -8.51 5.15 -3.84
N ILE A 115 -7.47 5.70 -3.22
CA ILE A 115 -6.76 5.08 -2.10
C ILE A 115 -6.67 6.09 -0.97
N LYS A 116 -7.00 5.63 0.25
CA LYS A 116 -6.86 6.42 1.45
C LYS A 116 -5.96 5.70 2.44
N MET A 117 -5.17 6.46 3.14
CA MET A 117 -4.28 5.98 4.19
C MET A 117 -4.23 6.99 5.31
N GLN A 118 -4.29 6.54 6.56
CA GLN A 118 -4.25 7.43 7.71
C GLN A 118 -3.22 7.00 8.74
N THR A 119 -2.70 7.95 9.48
CA THR A 119 -1.86 7.67 10.66
C THR A 119 -2.73 7.51 11.89
N HIS A 120 -2.31 6.65 12.81
CA HIS A 120 -3.10 6.34 14.00
C HIS A 120 -2.86 7.26 15.20
N THR A 121 -1.82 8.09 15.17
CA THR A 121 -1.49 8.98 16.29
C THR A 121 -1.11 10.38 15.85
N ALA A 122 -1.56 11.37 16.60
CA ALA A 122 -1.20 12.78 16.41
C ALA A 122 0.29 13.06 16.65
N ASP A 123 0.93 12.26 17.51
CA ASP A 123 2.30 12.50 18.01
C ASP A 123 3.36 11.66 17.30
N LEU A 124 3.12 11.27 16.05
CA LEU A 124 4.14 10.56 15.28
C LEU A 124 5.39 11.42 15.09
N PRO A 125 6.57 10.91 15.45
CA PRO A 125 7.82 11.61 15.15
C PRO A 125 7.90 11.92 13.66
N LEU A 126 8.48 13.07 13.29
CA LEU A 126 8.66 13.45 11.88
C LEU A 126 9.28 12.32 11.03
N LYS A 127 10.19 11.54 11.64
CA LYS A 127 10.80 10.36 11.00
C LYS A 127 9.81 9.25 10.64
N ALA A 128 8.68 9.13 11.33
CA ALA A 128 7.67 8.14 10.99
C ALA A 128 6.90 8.51 9.71
N ARG A 129 6.83 9.80 9.37
CA ARG A 129 6.18 10.30 8.14
C ARG A 129 6.90 9.81 6.87
N VAL A 130 8.21 9.62 6.93
CA VAL A 130 9.00 9.15 5.77
C VAL A 130 8.49 7.82 5.23
N LYS A 131 7.93 6.95 6.07
CA LYS A 131 7.33 5.69 5.64
C LYS A 131 6.10 5.91 4.74
N TYR A 132 5.22 6.79 5.18
CA TYR A 132 4.00 7.14 4.43
C TYR A 132 4.34 7.86 3.13
N GLU A 133 5.39 8.67 3.13
CA GLU A 133 5.91 9.34 1.91
C GLU A 133 6.47 8.32 0.90
N ARG A 134 7.16 7.26 1.38
CA ARG A 134 7.60 6.16 0.51
C ARG A 134 6.42 5.41 -0.11
N VAL A 135 5.41 5.06 0.69
CA VAL A 135 4.18 4.42 0.17
C VAL A 135 3.45 5.35 -0.80
N SER A 136 3.36 6.64 -0.50
CA SER A 136 2.76 7.64 -1.39
C SER A 136 3.46 7.71 -2.75
N ARG A 137 4.80 7.52 -2.77
CA ARG A 137 5.56 7.45 -4.02
C ARG A 137 5.11 6.28 -4.90
N VAL A 138 4.83 5.11 -4.30
CA VAL A 138 4.33 3.95 -5.05
C VAL A 138 3.01 4.27 -5.77
N PHE A 139 2.13 5.06 -5.15
CA PHE A 139 0.89 5.51 -5.80
C PHE A 139 1.16 6.45 -6.97
N ILE A 140 2.01 7.45 -6.75
CA ILE A 140 2.35 8.44 -7.78
C ILE A 140 2.98 7.75 -8.99
N ASP A 141 3.91 6.83 -8.77
CA ASP A 141 4.59 6.08 -9.83
C ASP A 141 3.62 5.18 -10.63
N ARG A 142 2.44 4.87 -10.08
CA ARG A 142 1.34 4.11 -10.72
C ARG A 142 0.21 4.98 -11.28
N GLY A 143 0.45 6.28 -11.42
CA GLY A 143 -0.49 7.20 -12.06
C GLY A 143 -1.62 7.70 -11.16
N TYR A 144 -1.39 7.74 -9.85
CA TYR A 144 -2.29 8.40 -8.93
C TYR A 144 -1.80 9.81 -8.62
N ALA A 145 -2.73 10.74 -8.49
CA ALA A 145 -2.48 12.08 -7.98
C ALA A 145 -3.14 12.25 -6.61
N GLY A 146 -2.50 12.98 -5.75
CA GLY A 146 -3.01 13.22 -4.42
C GLY A 146 -1.92 13.65 -3.45
N GLY A 147 -2.23 13.60 -2.18
CA GLY A 147 -1.30 14.00 -1.16
C GLY A 147 -1.85 13.89 0.25
N LYS A 148 -1.11 14.53 1.13
CA LYS A 148 -1.36 14.55 2.56
C LYS A 148 -2.16 15.79 2.95
N THR A 149 -3.25 15.58 3.69
CA THR A 149 -3.99 16.63 4.36
C THR A 149 -3.86 16.47 5.89
N GLU A 150 -3.79 17.58 6.60
CA GLU A 150 -3.89 17.56 8.04
C GLU A 150 -5.36 17.35 8.42
N HIS A 151 -5.62 16.30 9.16
CA HIS A 151 -6.95 15.99 9.62
C HIS A 151 -7.14 16.46 11.05
N TYR A 152 -8.42 16.66 11.43
CA TYR A 152 -8.81 17.08 12.75
C TYR A 152 -8.16 16.22 13.85
N HIS A 153 -7.67 16.86 14.92
CA HIS A 153 -6.92 16.24 16.03
C HIS A 153 -5.53 15.66 15.66
N GLY A 154 -4.83 16.22 14.66
CA GLY A 154 -3.45 15.86 14.36
C GLY A 154 -3.27 14.51 13.67
N LEU A 155 -4.36 13.89 13.21
CA LEU A 155 -4.28 12.77 12.29
C LEU A 155 -3.91 13.29 10.89
N TRP A 156 -3.00 12.57 10.23
CA TRP A 156 -2.67 12.83 8.84
C TRP A 156 -3.46 11.86 7.97
N LEU A 157 -4.23 12.41 7.04
CA LEU A 157 -4.94 11.68 6.01
C LEU A 157 -4.18 11.84 4.68
N TYR A 158 -3.94 10.73 4.01
CA TYR A 158 -3.37 10.66 2.68
C TYR A 158 -4.47 10.19 1.73
N GLU A 159 -4.75 10.95 0.70
CA GLU A 159 -5.80 10.64 -0.28
C GLU A 159 -5.21 10.74 -1.68
N PHE A 160 -5.45 9.71 -2.47
CA PHE A 160 -4.96 9.58 -3.83
C PHE A 160 -6.09 9.13 -4.74
N GLU A 161 -6.16 9.70 -5.93
CA GLU A 161 -7.12 9.35 -6.96
C GLU A 161 -6.36 8.99 -8.25
N ARG A 162 -6.87 8.00 -8.97
CA ARG A 162 -6.29 7.60 -10.25
C ARG A 162 -6.48 8.72 -11.26
N VAL A 163 -5.39 9.15 -11.89
CA VAL A 163 -5.45 10.15 -12.95
C VAL A 163 -6.06 9.50 -14.19
N ALA A 164 -7.18 10.05 -14.66
CA ALA A 164 -7.78 9.60 -15.91
C ALA A 164 -6.76 9.81 -17.04
N THR A 165 -6.34 8.73 -17.67
CA THR A 165 -5.56 8.85 -18.91
C THR A 165 -6.50 9.45 -19.97
N VAL A 166 -6.33 10.71 -20.29
CA VAL A 166 -7.01 11.32 -21.44
C VAL A 166 -6.46 10.59 -22.65
N SER A 167 -7.21 9.58 -23.12
CA SER A 167 -6.97 9.02 -24.43
C SER A 167 -7.12 10.17 -25.41
N ASN A 168 -6.00 10.61 -26.00
CA ASN A 168 -6.03 11.49 -27.14
C ASN A 168 -6.80 10.76 -28.23
N VAL A 169 -8.09 11.02 -28.32
CA VAL A 169 -8.87 10.72 -29.51
C VAL A 169 -8.21 11.53 -30.60
N SER A 170 -7.54 10.85 -31.53
CA SER A 170 -6.98 11.45 -32.73
C SER A 170 -8.08 12.25 -33.42
N PRO A 171 -7.87 13.52 -33.74
CA PRO A 171 -8.86 14.34 -34.44
C PRO A 171 -8.89 14.08 -35.95
N ASP A 172 -8.48 12.89 -36.40
CA ASP A 172 -8.45 12.53 -37.81
C ASP A 172 -9.43 11.39 -38.12
N GLU A 173 -10.72 11.67 -37.97
CA GLU A 173 -11.72 11.00 -38.79
C GLU A 173 -12.18 12.02 -39.87
N PRO A 174 -11.76 11.85 -41.14
CA PRO A 174 -12.22 12.74 -42.20
C PRO A 174 -13.72 12.56 -42.35
N LEU A 175 -14.48 13.65 -42.15
CA LEU A 175 -15.84 13.78 -42.60
C LEU A 175 -15.88 13.41 -44.10
N ASN A 176 -16.40 12.24 -44.42
CA ASN A 176 -16.81 11.91 -45.76
C ASN A 176 -17.93 12.87 -46.17
N ALA A 177 -17.52 14.00 -46.72
CA ALA A 177 -18.34 14.78 -47.59
C ALA A 177 -18.23 14.17 -48.98
N ASP A 178 -19.23 13.36 -49.33
CA ASP A 178 -19.58 13.13 -50.72
C ASP A 178 -20.78 12.16 -50.77
N ASP A 179 -21.94 12.73 -50.92
CA ASP A 179 -23.00 12.14 -51.73
C ASP A 179 -23.81 13.28 -52.34
N PRO A 180 -23.45 13.70 -53.57
CA PRO A 180 -24.35 14.47 -54.44
C PRO A 180 -24.99 13.50 -55.45
N GLU A 181 -26.21 13.79 -55.80
CA GLU A 181 -27.03 13.24 -56.87
C GLU A 181 -28.04 12.18 -56.40
N GLY A 182 -29.27 12.38 -56.69
CA GLY A 182 -29.87 13.11 -57.73
C GLY A 182 -31.13 12.39 -58.21
N ILE A 183 -32.01 13.20 -58.64
CA ILE A 183 -33.20 12.92 -59.48
C ILE A 183 -34.42 12.40 -58.74
#